data_bc576f221b43cef839b8d9a19af21bd5
#
_entry.id   bc576f221b43cef839b8d9a19af21bd5
#
_cell.length_a   1.000
_cell.length_b   1.000
_cell.length_c   1.000
_cell.angle_alpha   90.00
_cell.angle_beta   90.00
_cell.angle_gamma   90.00
#
_symmetry.space_group_name_H-M   'P 1'
#
loop_
_entity.id
_entity.type
_entity.pdbx_description
1 polymer ?
#
loop_
_entity_poly.entity_id
_entity_poly.type
_entity_poly.pdbx_seq_one_letter_code
_entity_poly.pdbx_strand_id
1 'polypeptide(L)'
;MKPRDWGLTALRREVMPYRPPTFELEMQLTEELLGRRYLTLEDLQAVSGAERHQLLTERAETYLLAAERLQYAFIRVRFFPTLEDEIETIRILRQRGGEDYLLTAEADNTFRIPDGNEYLQFVYSLKDWPDEVLEYASNWCDKGIKRGKRLIDAGVEVITMCADYCFNNGPFLSPEMWDRFIGQFYYRQVRALKDYGAYVIKHTDGDIMPLLERLVDAGIDALHSIDPIAGVDIAEVKRLVGDRVCLIGNVDLAKLQQGPLEDIEASARYCLEHASPGGGYIYGSCNSIFEGVPLENYMYMLSLWQESGPSPLES
;
A
#
# COMPACT_ATOMS: atom_id res chain seq x y z
N MET A 1 -8.48 14.73 -16.92
CA MET A 1 -8.32 13.24 -16.75
C MET A 1 -8.92 12.85 -15.41
N LYS A 2 -9.53 11.66 -15.24
CA LYS A 2 -9.98 11.19 -13.92
C LYS A 2 -8.79 10.71 -13.07
N PRO A 3 -8.85 10.84 -11.73
CA PRO A 3 -7.82 10.32 -10.82
C PRO A 3 -7.50 8.84 -11.08
N ARG A 4 -8.53 8.02 -11.33
CA ARG A 4 -8.41 6.61 -11.67
C ARG A 4 -7.52 6.36 -12.89
N ASP A 5 -7.75 7.09 -13.98
CA ASP A 5 -6.98 6.91 -15.21
C ASP A 5 -5.53 7.35 -15.03
N TRP A 6 -5.31 8.39 -14.23
CA TRP A 6 -3.99 8.85 -13.84
C TRP A 6 -3.21 7.78 -13.05
N GLY A 7 -3.86 7.16 -12.05
CA GLY A 7 -3.26 6.03 -11.32
C GLY A 7 -2.94 4.83 -12.21
N LEU A 8 -3.84 4.50 -13.17
CA LEU A 8 -3.63 3.40 -14.12
C LEU A 8 -2.44 3.64 -15.05
N THR A 9 -2.22 4.86 -15.53
CA THR A 9 -1.04 5.16 -16.35
C THR A 9 0.26 4.93 -15.59
N ALA A 10 0.33 5.30 -14.30
CA ALA A 10 1.50 5.01 -13.48
C ALA A 10 1.71 3.49 -13.27
N LEU A 11 0.65 2.73 -12.92
CA LEU A 11 0.73 1.27 -12.77
C LEU A 11 1.18 0.58 -14.07
N ARG A 12 0.81 1.12 -15.22
CA ARG A 12 1.23 0.64 -16.56
C ARG A 12 2.59 1.15 -16.99
N ARG A 13 3.23 1.98 -16.19
CA ARG A 13 4.53 2.61 -16.45
C ARG A 13 4.54 3.47 -17.73
N GLU A 14 3.40 4.07 -18.05
CA GLU A 14 3.27 4.98 -19.19
C GLU A 14 3.89 6.33 -18.84
N VAL A 15 4.60 6.95 -19.80
CA VAL A 15 5.18 8.28 -19.64
C VAL A 15 4.10 9.33 -19.89
N MET A 16 3.96 10.28 -18.99
CA MET A 16 3.02 11.39 -19.13
C MET A 16 3.69 12.74 -18.89
N PRO A 17 3.16 13.82 -19.51
CA PRO A 17 3.67 15.18 -19.29
C PRO A 17 3.12 15.82 -17.99
N TYR A 18 2.68 15.00 -17.04
CA TYR A 18 2.09 15.42 -15.78
C TYR A 18 2.94 14.94 -14.60
N ARG A 19 2.79 15.58 -13.44
CA ARG A 19 3.35 15.07 -12.19
C ARG A 19 2.83 13.66 -11.89
N PRO A 20 3.56 12.81 -11.13
CA PRO A 20 3.10 11.48 -10.80
C PRO A 20 1.81 11.52 -9.95
N PRO A 21 0.91 10.52 -10.03
CA PRO A 21 -0.21 10.41 -9.10
C PRO A 21 0.27 10.17 -7.67
N THR A 22 -0.61 10.35 -6.69
CA THR A 22 -0.31 10.15 -5.28
C THR A 22 -1.07 8.97 -4.69
N PHE A 23 -0.45 8.34 -3.70
CA PHE A 23 -1.00 7.26 -2.89
C PHE A 23 -0.40 7.28 -1.49
N GLU A 24 -1.22 7.03 -0.48
CA GLU A 24 -0.77 6.70 0.86
C GLU A 24 -1.32 5.35 1.29
N LEU A 25 -0.51 4.60 2.03
CA LEU A 25 -0.93 3.31 2.58
C LEU A 25 -2.07 3.49 3.58
N GLU A 26 -2.10 4.61 4.27
CA GLU A 26 -3.17 5.06 5.15
C GLU A 26 -3.07 6.57 5.40
N MET A 27 -4.20 7.22 5.63
CA MET A 27 -4.30 8.62 6.01
C MET A 27 -5.18 8.75 7.25
N GLN A 28 -4.57 8.91 8.44
CA GLN A 28 -5.27 9.01 9.72
C GLN A 28 -5.62 10.44 10.11
N LEU A 29 -4.97 11.46 9.53
CA LEU A 29 -5.15 12.89 9.88
C LEU A 29 -6.46 13.49 9.34
N THR A 30 -7.56 12.74 9.41
CA THR A 30 -8.84 13.17 8.85
C THR A 30 -9.53 14.22 9.72
N GLU A 31 -9.24 14.26 11.02
CA GLU A 31 -9.78 15.27 11.92
C GLU A 31 -9.13 16.63 11.65
N GLU A 32 -7.80 16.67 11.55
CA GLU A 32 -7.05 17.90 11.26
C GLU A 32 -7.34 18.42 9.83
N LEU A 33 -7.47 17.49 8.87
CA LEU A 33 -7.66 17.82 7.46
C LEU A 33 -9.10 18.26 7.13
N LEU A 34 -10.11 17.58 7.71
CA LEU A 34 -11.52 17.66 7.31
C LEU A 34 -12.46 18.00 8.48
N GLY A 35 -11.99 18.07 9.72
CA GLY A 35 -12.83 18.15 10.92
C GLY A 35 -13.67 16.90 11.14
N ARG A 36 -13.26 15.74 10.61
CA ARG A 36 -13.93 14.45 10.74
C ARG A 36 -13.03 13.47 11.46
N ARG A 37 -13.48 13.02 12.64
CA ARG A 37 -12.73 12.02 13.42
C ARG A 37 -12.42 10.78 12.60
N TYR A 38 -11.18 10.31 12.70
CA TYR A 38 -10.80 9.01 12.13
C TYR A 38 -11.56 7.89 12.87
N LEU A 39 -12.34 7.09 12.14
CA LEU A 39 -13.10 5.98 12.72
C LEU A 39 -12.20 4.76 12.87
N THR A 40 -12.02 4.31 14.10
CA THR A 40 -11.18 3.15 14.43
C THR A 40 -11.93 1.83 14.25
N LEU A 41 -11.20 0.73 14.42
CA LEU A 41 -11.77 -0.61 14.44
C LEU A 41 -12.74 -0.79 15.63
N GLU A 42 -12.38 -0.26 16.80
CA GLU A 42 -13.20 -0.31 18.01
C GLU A 42 -14.53 0.42 17.84
N ASP A 43 -14.55 1.58 17.18
CA ASP A 43 -15.78 2.31 16.90
C ASP A 43 -16.79 1.44 16.14
N LEU A 44 -16.31 0.74 15.11
CA LEU A 44 -17.16 -0.15 14.30
C LEU A 44 -17.57 -1.43 15.04
N GLN A 45 -16.71 -1.93 15.95
CA GLN A 45 -17.04 -3.11 16.77
C GLN A 45 -18.08 -2.81 17.85
N ALA A 46 -18.13 -1.56 18.34
CA ALA A 46 -19.02 -1.13 19.42
C ALA A 46 -20.50 -1.04 19.00
N VAL A 47 -20.79 -1.01 17.69
CA VAL A 47 -22.13 -0.75 17.14
C VAL A 47 -22.64 -1.90 16.26
N SER A 48 -23.94 -1.92 15.96
CA SER A 48 -24.57 -2.93 15.10
C SER A 48 -25.76 -2.37 14.32
N GLY A 49 -26.23 -3.12 13.33
CA GLY A 49 -27.44 -2.77 12.56
C GLY A 49 -27.34 -1.43 11.85
N ALA A 50 -28.37 -0.59 11.99
CA ALA A 50 -28.48 0.69 11.30
C ALA A 50 -27.37 1.68 11.70
N GLU A 51 -26.96 1.69 12.96
CA GLU A 51 -25.88 2.55 13.46
C GLU A 51 -24.54 2.16 12.81
N ARG A 52 -24.25 0.87 12.69
CA ARG A 52 -23.06 0.38 11.98
C ARG A 52 -23.07 0.80 10.52
N HIS A 53 -24.19 0.61 9.82
CA HIS A 53 -24.33 1.06 8.43
C HIS A 53 -24.08 2.57 8.28
N GLN A 54 -24.54 3.38 9.23
CA GLN A 54 -24.29 4.83 9.24
C GLN A 54 -22.80 5.11 9.36
N LEU A 55 -22.07 4.47 10.30
CA LEU A 55 -20.62 4.68 10.46
C LEU A 55 -19.83 4.22 9.23
N LEU A 56 -20.21 3.10 8.58
CA LEU A 56 -19.58 2.67 7.33
C LEU A 56 -19.80 3.70 6.21
N THR A 57 -20.98 4.33 6.18
CA THR A 57 -21.30 5.40 5.24
C THR A 57 -20.46 6.66 5.51
N GLU A 58 -20.38 7.09 6.75
CA GLU A 58 -19.55 8.23 7.17
C GLU A 58 -18.07 8.00 6.84
N ARG A 59 -17.58 6.79 7.05
CA ARG A 59 -16.20 6.41 6.70
C ARG A 59 -15.95 6.46 5.19
N ALA A 60 -16.89 5.95 4.38
CA ALA A 60 -16.80 6.04 2.92
C ALA A 60 -16.79 7.49 2.43
N GLU A 61 -17.63 8.36 3.00
CA GLU A 61 -17.64 9.80 2.69
C GLU A 61 -16.30 10.46 3.08
N THR A 62 -15.76 10.11 4.24
CA THR A 62 -14.46 10.63 4.70
C THR A 62 -13.34 10.24 3.74
N TYR A 63 -13.31 9.00 3.24
CA TYR A 63 -12.35 8.58 2.22
C TYR A 63 -12.47 9.38 0.93
N LEU A 64 -13.69 9.63 0.44
CA LEU A 64 -13.91 10.44 -0.78
C LEU A 64 -13.44 11.88 -0.60
N LEU A 65 -13.82 12.52 0.52
CA LEU A 65 -13.41 13.89 0.82
C LEU A 65 -11.89 14.03 0.99
N ALA A 66 -11.24 13.06 1.64
CA ALA A 66 -9.79 13.05 1.77
C ALA A 66 -9.11 12.88 0.40
N ALA A 67 -9.59 11.95 -0.42
CA ALA A 67 -9.05 11.72 -1.76
C ALA A 67 -9.20 12.95 -2.66
N GLU A 68 -10.34 13.62 -2.62
CA GLU A 68 -10.58 14.87 -3.35
C GLU A 68 -9.65 15.99 -2.86
N ARG A 69 -9.60 16.22 -1.53
CA ARG A 69 -8.81 17.29 -0.91
C ARG A 69 -7.32 17.15 -1.16
N LEU A 70 -6.83 15.91 -1.18
CA LEU A 70 -5.41 15.57 -1.34
C LEU A 70 -5.03 15.20 -2.78
N GLN A 71 -6.00 15.23 -3.70
CA GLN A 71 -5.82 14.85 -5.11
C GLN A 71 -5.26 13.42 -5.27
N TYR A 72 -5.71 12.49 -4.44
CA TYR A 72 -5.30 11.10 -4.54
C TYR A 72 -5.86 10.43 -5.80
N ALA A 73 -5.08 9.55 -6.41
CA ALA A 73 -5.56 8.66 -7.47
C ALA A 73 -6.19 7.38 -6.94
N PHE A 74 -5.88 7.04 -5.70
CA PHE A 74 -6.28 5.80 -5.03
C PHE A 74 -7.02 6.09 -3.73
N ILE A 75 -8.00 5.24 -3.40
CA ILE A 75 -8.63 5.19 -2.08
C ILE A 75 -8.32 3.83 -1.46
N ARG A 76 -7.60 3.85 -0.35
CA ARG A 76 -7.28 2.65 0.41
C ARG A 76 -8.38 2.34 1.42
N VAL A 77 -9.01 1.18 1.25
CA VAL A 77 -10.06 0.67 2.15
C VAL A 77 -9.42 -0.38 3.08
N ARG A 78 -9.43 -0.15 4.40
CA ARG A 78 -8.81 -1.08 5.38
C ARG A 78 -9.36 -0.89 6.79
N PHE A 79 -9.00 -1.83 7.69
CA PHE A 79 -9.38 -1.83 9.12
C PHE A 79 -10.88 -1.89 9.37
N PHE A 80 -11.46 -3.01 8.94
CA PHE A 80 -12.86 -3.34 9.24
C PHE A 80 -12.94 -4.56 10.15
N PRO A 81 -13.96 -4.63 11.04
CA PRO A 81 -14.16 -5.78 11.90
C PRO A 81 -14.42 -7.08 11.14
N THR A 82 -15.10 -6.97 10.00
CA THR A 82 -15.44 -8.10 9.14
C THR A 82 -15.18 -7.78 7.67
N LEU A 83 -15.04 -8.83 6.86
CA LEU A 83 -14.96 -8.68 5.41
C LEU A 83 -16.26 -8.12 4.82
N GLU A 84 -17.39 -8.42 5.44
CA GLU A 84 -18.71 -7.91 5.05
C GLU A 84 -18.79 -6.37 5.19
N ASP A 85 -18.28 -5.81 6.29
CA ASP A 85 -18.21 -4.35 6.50
C ASP A 85 -17.33 -3.67 5.46
N GLU A 86 -16.19 -4.29 5.14
CA GLU A 86 -15.28 -3.80 4.12
C GLU A 86 -15.95 -3.81 2.74
N ILE A 87 -16.62 -4.91 2.38
CA ILE A 87 -17.38 -5.04 1.13
C ILE A 87 -18.51 -4.01 1.06
N GLU A 88 -19.24 -3.81 2.17
CA GLU A 88 -20.30 -2.82 2.24
C GLU A 88 -19.75 -1.41 2.00
N THR A 89 -18.65 -1.04 2.66
CA THR A 89 -17.99 0.25 2.46
C THR A 89 -17.52 0.45 1.02
N ILE A 90 -16.95 -0.58 0.40
CA ILE A 90 -16.54 -0.53 -1.02
C ILE A 90 -17.74 -0.25 -1.92
N ARG A 91 -18.87 -0.91 -1.68
CA ARG A 91 -20.11 -0.69 -2.46
C ARG A 91 -20.65 0.73 -2.27
N ILE A 92 -20.64 1.23 -1.03
CA ILE A 92 -21.05 2.61 -0.74
C ILE A 92 -20.13 3.59 -1.48
N LEU A 93 -18.81 3.40 -1.46
CA LEU A 93 -17.85 4.21 -2.21
C LEU A 93 -18.19 4.24 -3.70
N ARG A 94 -18.40 3.07 -4.32
CA ARG A 94 -18.77 2.98 -5.75
C ARG A 94 -20.05 3.72 -6.09
N GLN A 95 -21.06 3.65 -5.24
CA GLN A 95 -22.33 4.34 -5.43
C GLN A 95 -22.22 5.87 -5.27
N ARG A 96 -21.26 6.36 -4.47
CA ARG A 96 -21.12 7.79 -4.14
C ARG A 96 -20.05 8.54 -4.93
N GLY A 97 -19.56 8.00 -6.03
CA GLY A 97 -18.56 8.66 -6.89
C GLY A 97 -17.19 8.00 -6.88
N GLY A 98 -17.05 6.85 -6.21
CA GLY A 98 -15.81 6.08 -6.18
C GLY A 98 -15.36 5.52 -7.54
N GLU A 99 -16.15 5.65 -8.59
CA GLU A 99 -15.78 5.30 -9.98
C GLU A 99 -14.63 6.16 -10.54
N ASP A 100 -14.40 7.33 -9.94
CA ASP A 100 -13.34 8.24 -10.36
C ASP A 100 -11.97 7.90 -9.74
N TYR A 101 -11.92 6.94 -8.81
CA TYR A 101 -10.73 6.53 -8.08
C TYR A 101 -10.44 5.04 -8.24
N LEU A 102 -9.17 4.66 -8.12
CA LEU A 102 -8.76 3.27 -7.93
C LEU A 102 -9.01 2.85 -6.48
N LEU A 103 -9.93 1.92 -6.25
CA LEU A 103 -10.11 1.37 -4.90
C LEU A 103 -9.09 0.27 -4.65
N THR A 104 -8.41 0.35 -3.50
CA THR A 104 -7.47 -0.67 -3.06
C THR A 104 -7.84 -1.22 -1.69
N ALA A 105 -7.68 -2.52 -1.51
CA ALA A 105 -7.91 -3.23 -0.26
C ALA A 105 -6.86 -4.33 -0.06
N GLU A 106 -6.77 -4.82 1.18
CA GLU A 106 -5.72 -5.77 1.55
C GLU A 106 -6.17 -7.23 1.40
N ALA A 107 -5.33 -8.01 0.72
CA ALA A 107 -5.40 -9.46 0.76
C ALA A 107 -3.99 -10.01 0.63
N ASP A 108 -3.32 -10.19 1.76
CA ASP A 108 -2.02 -10.85 1.87
C ASP A 108 -2.09 -11.92 2.95
N ASN A 109 -2.05 -13.16 2.52
CA ASN A 109 -2.03 -14.32 3.39
C ASN A 109 -0.73 -15.11 3.16
N THR A 110 0.38 -14.42 3.22
CA THR A 110 1.73 -15.01 3.31
C THR A 110 2.27 -14.84 4.74
N PHE A 111 3.30 -15.57 5.11
CA PHE A 111 3.95 -15.34 6.39
C PHE A 111 4.65 -13.99 6.39
N ARG A 112 4.52 -13.28 7.49
CA ARG A 112 5.25 -12.04 7.80
C ARG A 112 6.22 -12.28 8.95
N ILE A 113 7.04 -11.30 9.28
CA ILE A 113 7.84 -11.31 10.51
C ILE A 113 6.90 -11.55 11.69
N PRO A 114 7.08 -12.64 12.45
CA PRO A 114 6.24 -12.91 13.63
C PRO A 114 6.48 -11.89 14.74
N ASP A 115 5.47 -11.65 15.57
CA ASP A 115 5.61 -10.82 16.75
C ASP A 115 6.64 -11.40 17.73
N GLY A 116 7.33 -10.53 18.49
CA GLY A 116 8.55 -10.87 19.23
C GLY A 116 8.48 -12.16 20.05
N ASN A 117 7.36 -12.46 20.70
CA ASN A 117 7.19 -13.67 21.51
C ASN A 117 6.97 -14.94 20.67
N GLU A 118 6.50 -14.81 19.43
CA GLU A 118 6.20 -15.91 18.52
C GLU A 118 7.37 -16.24 17.59
N TYR A 119 8.34 -15.33 17.48
CA TYR A 119 9.44 -15.44 16.52
C TYR A 119 10.24 -16.74 16.67
N LEU A 120 10.69 -17.07 17.89
CA LEU A 120 11.47 -18.29 18.13
C LEU A 120 10.65 -19.55 17.85
N GLN A 121 9.38 -19.56 18.27
CA GLN A 121 8.48 -20.69 18.01
C GLN A 121 8.28 -20.89 16.50
N PHE A 122 8.10 -19.80 15.76
CA PHE A 122 7.99 -19.85 14.30
C PHE A 122 9.27 -20.44 13.66
N VAL A 123 10.46 -19.92 14.05
CA VAL A 123 11.73 -20.40 13.51
C VAL A 123 11.96 -21.89 13.81
N TYR A 124 11.63 -22.34 15.02
CA TYR A 124 11.72 -23.78 15.35
C TYR A 124 10.74 -24.61 14.52
N SER A 125 9.51 -24.12 14.29
CA SER A 125 8.53 -24.86 13.49
C SER A 125 8.98 -25.07 12.04
N LEU A 126 9.69 -24.12 11.44
CA LEU A 126 10.25 -24.25 10.09
C LEU A 126 11.25 -25.40 9.98
N LYS A 127 11.96 -25.74 11.09
CA LYS A 127 12.94 -26.80 11.16
C LYS A 127 12.32 -28.14 11.56
N ASP A 128 11.49 -28.13 12.61
CA ASP A 128 11.03 -29.35 13.28
C ASP A 128 9.77 -29.93 12.62
N TRP A 129 8.92 -29.07 11.99
CA TRP A 129 7.66 -29.47 11.34
C TRP A 129 7.46 -28.76 9.99
N PRO A 130 8.44 -28.86 9.06
CA PRO A 130 8.39 -28.10 7.80
C PRO A 130 7.17 -28.43 6.92
N ASP A 131 6.72 -29.67 6.91
CA ASP A 131 5.61 -30.10 6.06
C ASP A 131 4.27 -29.57 6.58
N GLU A 132 4.07 -29.54 7.90
CA GLU A 132 2.89 -28.95 8.53
C GLU A 132 2.86 -27.44 8.33
N VAL A 133 4.02 -26.78 8.39
CA VAL A 133 4.13 -25.34 8.10
C VAL A 133 3.79 -25.05 6.65
N LEU A 134 4.24 -25.84 5.70
CA LEU A 134 3.92 -25.72 4.28
C LEU A 134 2.43 -25.95 4.00
N GLU A 135 1.83 -26.94 4.65
CA GLU A 135 0.39 -27.18 4.55
C GLU A 135 -0.42 -25.99 5.11
N TYR A 136 -0.03 -25.48 6.28
CA TYR A 136 -0.66 -24.29 6.86
C TYR A 136 -0.52 -23.08 5.92
N ALA A 137 0.68 -22.80 5.39
CA ALA A 137 0.94 -21.69 4.47
C ALA A 137 0.10 -21.82 3.19
N SER A 138 -0.05 -23.05 2.67
CA SER A 138 -0.91 -23.31 1.50
C SER A 138 -2.37 -22.97 1.78
N ASN A 139 -2.92 -23.48 2.88
CA ASN A 139 -4.30 -23.21 3.30
C ASN A 139 -4.54 -21.74 3.60
N TRP A 140 -3.53 -21.07 4.18
CA TRP A 140 -3.58 -19.64 4.49
C TRP A 140 -3.59 -18.81 3.21
N CYS A 141 -2.75 -19.13 2.24
CA CYS A 141 -2.74 -18.52 0.91
C CYS A 141 -4.09 -18.66 0.18
N ASP A 142 -4.73 -19.85 0.25
CA ASP A 142 -6.04 -20.06 -0.36
C ASP A 142 -7.12 -19.18 0.26
N LYS A 143 -7.07 -18.91 1.56
CA LYS A 143 -7.96 -17.95 2.23
C LYS A 143 -7.71 -16.53 1.71
N GLY A 144 -6.46 -16.11 1.52
CA GLY A 144 -6.09 -14.81 0.95
C GLY A 144 -6.62 -14.64 -0.48
N ILE A 145 -6.46 -15.65 -1.32
CA ILE A 145 -6.99 -15.66 -2.68
C ILE A 145 -8.53 -15.51 -2.67
N LYS A 146 -9.22 -16.27 -1.82
CA LYS A 146 -10.69 -16.18 -1.70
C LYS A 146 -11.12 -14.80 -1.22
N ARG A 147 -10.42 -14.23 -0.22
CA ARG A 147 -10.69 -12.86 0.27
C ARG A 147 -10.51 -11.85 -0.86
N GLY A 148 -9.36 -11.87 -1.54
CA GLY A 148 -9.05 -10.94 -2.62
C GLY A 148 -10.09 -10.99 -3.75
N LYS A 149 -10.53 -12.18 -4.17
CA LYS A 149 -11.59 -12.33 -5.17
C LYS A 149 -12.91 -11.69 -4.74
N ARG A 150 -13.31 -11.86 -3.48
CA ARG A 150 -14.54 -11.22 -2.94
C ARG A 150 -14.42 -9.69 -2.92
N LEU A 151 -13.23 -9.14 -2.63
CA LEU A 151 -12.99 -7.70 -2.68
C LEU A 151 -13.04 -7.18 -4.12
N ILE A 152 -12.47 -7.92 -5.09
CA ILE A 152 -12.54 -7.58 -6.52
C ILE A 152 -14.00 -7.60 -7.01
N ASP A 153 -14.78 -8.62 -6.65
CA ASP A 153 -16.22 -8.71 -6.96
C ASP A 153 -17.04 -7.56 -6.35
N ALA A 154 -16.57 -6.99 -5.23
CA ALA A 154 -17.20 -5.82 -4.61
C ALA A 154 -16.83 -4.49 -5.30
N GLY A 155 -15.80 -4.48 -6.17
CA GLY A 155 -15.39 -3.29 -6.91
C GLY A 155 -13.97 -2.80 -6.64
N VAL A 156 -13.15 -3.56 -5.91
CA VAL A 156 -11.71 -3.26 -5.76
C VAL A 156 -10.97 -3.59 -7.06
N GLU A 157 -10.09 -2.70 -7.49
CA GLU A 157 -9.29 -2.90 -8.71
C GLU A 157 -7.83 -3.20 -8.40
N VAL A 158 -7.39 -2.84 -7.19
CA VAL A 158 -5.99 -2.98 -6.75
C VAL A 158 -5.95 -3.73 -5.43
N ILE A 159 -5.29 -4.87 -5.40
CA ILE A 159 -5.03 -5.58 -4.15
C ILE A 159 -3.66 -5.19 -3.62
N THR A 160 -3.59 -4.76 -2.36
CA THR A 160 -2.33 -4.57 -1.65
C THR A 160 -2.00 -5.80 -0.82
N MET A 161 -0.73 -6.21 -0.89
CA MET A 161 -0.16 -7.28 -0.09
C MET A 161 0.87 -6.67 0.87
N CYS A 162 0.61 -6.77 2.19
CA CYS A 162 1.31 -6.00 3.22
C CYS A 162 2.02 -6.87 4.29
N ALA A 163 2.43 -8.07 3.96
CA ALA A 163 3.27 -8.88 4.84
C ALA A 163 4.72 -8.38 4.79
N ASP A 164 5.31 -8.04 5.94
CA ASP A 164 6.70 -7.59 6.02
C ASP A 164 7.65 -8.77 6.07
N TYR A 165 8.66 -8.73 5.21
CA TYR A 165 9.64 -9.80 5.04
C TYR A 165 11.05 -9.41 5.48
N CYS A 166 11.29 -8.14 5.78
CA CYS A 166 12.63 -7.64 6.05
C CYS A 166 12.68 -6.79 7.32
N PHE A 167 13.77 -6.94 8.07
CA PHE A 167 14.23 -5.97 9.05
C PHE A 167 15.04 -4.87 8.34
N ASN A 168 15.43 -3.81 9.05
CA ASN A 168 16.28 -2.75 8.48
C ASN A 168 17.65 -3.24 8.00
N ASN A 169 18.07 -4.43 8.37
CA ASN A 169 19.35 -5.03 8.01
C ASN A 169 19.23 -6.29 7.14
N GLY A 170 18.07 -6.53 6.53
CA GLY A 170 17.82 -7.63 5.62
C GLY A 170 16.63 -8.53 5.96
N PRO A 171 16.38 -9.56 5.14
CA PRO A 171 15.23 -10.45 5.31
C PRO A 171 15.27 -11.24 6.62
N PHE A 172 14.09 -11.51 7.21
CA PHE A 172 13.99 -12.32 8.44
C PHE A 172 14.24 -13.83 8.21
N LEU A 173 14.12 -14.28 6.97
CA LEU A 173 14.54 -15.60 6.49
C LEU A 173 15.59 -15.42 5.38
N SER A 174 16.55 -16.38 5.26
CA SER A 174 17.43 -16.36 4.09
C SER A 174 16.59 -16.40 2.80
N PRO A 175 17.12 -15.91 1.66
CA PRO A 175 16.39 -15.96 0.39
C PRO A 175 15.89 -17.37 0.03
N GLU A 176 16.66 -18.42 0.31
CA GLU A 176 16.27 -19.83 0.06
C GLU A 176 15.14 -20.29 0.98
N MET A 177 15.19 -19.89 2.27
CA MET A 177 14.11 -20.16 3.22
C MET A 177 12.85 -19.38 2.86
N TRP A 178 13.02 -18.13 2.42
CA TRP A 178 11.92 -17.32 1.92
C TRP A 178 11.27 -17.99 0.70
N ASP A 179 12.05 -18.42 -0.29
CA ASP A 179 11.53 -19.12 -1.48
C ASP A 179 10.71 -20.35 -1.08
N ARG A 180 11.20 -21.13 -0.10
CA ARG A 180 10.56 -22.36 0.35
C ARG A 180 9.25 -22.12 1.11
N PHE A 181 9.23 -21.19 2.07
CA PHE A 181 8.12 -21.06 3.02
C PHE A 181 7.18 -19.90 2.72
N ILE A 182 7.60 -18.93 1.90
CA ILE A 182 6.83 -17.73 1.57
C ILE A 182 6.68 -17.59 0.05
N GLY A 183 7.77 -17.58 -0.69
CA GLY A 183 7.85 -17.19 -2.10
C GLY A 183 6.87 -17.97 -2.98
N GLN A 184 6.81 -19.29 -2.87
CA GLN A 184 5.89 -20.10 -3.66
C GLN A 184 4.41 -19.73 -3.44
N PHE A 185 4.02 -19.34 -2.23
CA PHE A 185 2.67 -18.91 -1.89
C PHE A 185 2.41 -17.46 -2.31
N TYR A 186 3.42 -16.60 -2.20
CA TYR A 186 3.42 -15.24 -2.70
C TYR A 186 3.18 -15.22 -4.22
N TYR A 187 3.98 -15.97 -4.99
CA TYR A 187 3.79 -16.11 -6.44
C TYR A 187 2.40 -16.63 -6.80
N ARG A 188 1.93 -17.66 -6.09
CA ARG A 188 0.60 -18.24 -6.30
C ARG A 188 -0.51 -17.22 -6.04
N GLN A 189 -0.41 -16.44 -4.97
CA GLN A 189 -1.42 -15.45 -4.61
C GLN A 189 -1.42 -14.28 -5.58
N VAL A 190 -0.25 -13.71 -5.92
CA VAL A 190 -0.11 -12.63 -6.91
C VAL A 190 -0.75 -13.07 -8.24
N ARG A 191 -0.35 -14.22 -8.76
CA ARG A 191 -0.88 -14.75 -10.02
C ARG A 191 -2.40 -14.92 -9.98
N ALA A 192 -2.94 -15.55 -8.95
CA ALA A 192 -4.37 -15.82 -8.84
C ALA A 192 -5.21 -14.54 -8.77
N LEU A 193 -4.70 -13.46 -8.15
CA LEU A 193 -5.37 -12.18 -8.07
C LEU A 193 -5.29 -11.41 -9.40
N LYS A 194 -4.15 -11.46 -10.07
CA LYS A 194 -3.98 -10.86 -11.42
C LYS A 194 -4.81 -11.57 -12.48
N ASP A 195 -4.83 -12.90 -12.48
CA ASP A 195 -5.67 -13.69 -13.39
C ASP A 195 -7.17 -13.42 -13.17
N TYR A 196 -7.55 -12.96 -11.96
CA TYR A 196 -8.91 -12.54 -11.63
C TYR A 196 -9.20 -11.06 -11.97
N GLY A 197 -8.23 -10.32 -12.49
CA GLY A 197 -8.39 -8.98 -13.05
C GLY A 197 -7.93 -7.83 -12.16
N ALA A 198 -7.28 -8.08 -11.03
CA ALA A 198 -6.74 -7.01 -10.19
C ALA A 198 -5.30 -6.62 -10.57
N TYR A 199 -4.95 -5.36 -10.33
CA TYR A 199 -3.57 -4.93 -10.12
C TYR A 199 -3.11 -5.34 -8.73
N VAL A 200 -1.82 -5.62 -8.56
CA VAL A 200 -1.24 -6.02 -7.26
C VAL A 200 -0.11 -5.07 -6.87
N ILE A 201 -0.26 -4.44 -5.71
CA ILE A 201 0.79 -3.66 -5.04
C ILE A 201 1.39 -4.55 -3.93
N LYS A 202 2.70 -4.75 -3.93
CA LYS A 202 3.41 -5.31 -2.77
C LYS A 202 3.96 -4.19 -1.92
N HIS A 203 3.58 -4.16 -0.65
CA HIS A 203 4.22 -3.38 0.40
C HIS A 203 5.01 -4.30 1.31
N THR A 204 6.22 -3.90 1.65
CA THR A 204 7.05 -4.52 2.70
C THR A 204 8.11 -3.52 3.12
N ASP A 205 8.24 -3.34 4.42
CA ASP A 205 9.26 -2.47 5.02
C ASP A 205 10.62 -3.17 5.09
N GLY A 206 11.64 -2.41 5.49
CA GLY A 206 12.98 -2.90 5.74
C GLY A 206 13.88 -2.98 4.50
N ASP A 207 15.06 -3.59 4.67
CA ASP A 207 16.02 -3.80 3.58
C ASP A 207 15.58 -4.95 2.67
N ILE A 208 14.86 -4.58 1.62
CA ILE A 208 14.32 -5.50 0.62
C ILE A 208 15.33 -5.90 -0.46
N MET A 209 16.51 -5.27 -0.51
CA MET A 209 17.44 -5.48 -1.62
C MET A 209 17.81 -6.95 -1.87
N PRO A 210 17.99 -7.81 -0.84
CA PRO A 210 18.25 -9.23 -1.06
C PRO A 210 17.08 -10.01 -1.67
N LEU A 211 15.83 -9.48 -1.57
CA LEU A 211 14.62 -10.10 -2.10
C LEU A 211 14.03 -9.35 -3.31
N LEU A 212 14.62 -8.22 -3.73
CA LEU A 212 14.04 -7.32 -4.72
C LEU A 212 13.62 -8.03 -6.01
N GLU A 213 14.52 -8.81 -6.60
CA GLU A 213 14.24 -9.56 -7.82
C GLU A 213 13.09 -10.56 -7.62
N ARG A 214 13.10 -11.30 -6.49
CA ARG A 214 12.06 -12.25 -6.14
C ARG A 214 10.68 -11.61 -6.00
N LEU A 215 10.63 -10.43 -5.37
CA LEU A 215 9.38 -9.69 -5.21
C LEU A 215 8.81 -9.26 -6.57
N VAL A 216 9.66 -8.77 -7.47
CA VAL A 216 9.25 -8.28 -8.80
C VAL A 216 8.93 -9.43 -9.76
N ASP A 217 9.67 -10.54 -9.71
CA ASP A 217 9.46 -11.72 -10.56
C ASP A 217 8.10 -12.40 -10.33
N ALA A 218 7.44 -12.15 -9.20
CA ALA A 218 6.05 -12.57 -8.98
C ALA A 218 5.07 -11.90 -9.96
N GLY A 219 5.48 -10.82 -10.64
CA GLY A 219 4.66 -10.09 -11.61
C GLY A 219 3.73 -9.07 -10.97
N ILE A 220 4.09 -8.52 -9.80
CA ILE A 220 3.37 -7.39 -9.19
C ILE A 220 3.36 -6.18 -10.13
N ASP A 221 2.36 -5.32 -9.97
CA ASP A 221 2.25 -4.09 -10.77
C ASP A 221 2.98 -2.92 -10.13
N ALA A 222 3.04 -2.90 -8.79
CA ALA A 222 3.78 -1.88 -8.06
C ALA A 222 4.45 -2.42 -6.77
N LEU A 223 5.56 -1.78 -6.42
CA LEU A 223 6.32 -2.02 -5.19
C LEU A 223 6.28 -0.78 -4.31
N HIS A 224 5.85 -0.94 -3.07
CA HIS A 224 5.70 0.12 -2.06
C HIS A 224 6.57 -0.13 -0.84
N SER A 225 6.81 0.90 -0.14
CA SER A 225 7.73 1.30 0.90
C SER A 225 9.06 1.74 0.29
N ILE A 226 9.89 0.84 -0.20
CA ILE A 226 11.27 1.15 -0.64
C ILE A 226 11.95 1.93 0.48
N ASP A 227 12.00 1.31 1.66
CA ASP A 227 12.16 1.95 2.96
C ASP A 227 13.48 2.72 3.12
N PRO A 228 13.46 4.07 3.13
CA PRO A 228 14.67 4.87 3.27
C PRO A 228 15.29 4.75 4.68
N ILE A 229 14.50 4.36 5.70
CA ILE A 229 14.99 4.14 7.07
C ILE A 229 15.91 2.90 7.12
N ALA A 230 15.63 1.92 6.27
CA ALA A 230 16.48 0.75 6.07
C ALA A 230 17.65 1.00 5.08
N GLY A 231 17.78 2.23 4.57
CA GLY A 231 18.85 2.60 3.63
C GLY A 231 18.57 2.18 2.18
N VAL A 232 17.32 1.82 1.84
CA VAL A 232 16.97 1.45 0.46
C VAL A 232 16.82 2.72 -0.39
N ASP A 233 17.65 2.82 -1.43
CA ASP A 233 17.66 3.97 -2.33
C ASP A 233 16.70 3.77 -3.51
N ILE A 234 15.68 4.66 -3.62
CA ILE A 234 14.69 4.60 -4.70
C ILE A 234 15.32 4.80 -6.08
N ALA A 235 16.40 5.57 -6.20
CA ALA A 235 17.09 5.75 -7.47
C ALA A 235 17.74 4.43 -7.92
N GLU A 236 18.34 3.68 -7.00
CA GLU A 236 18.89 2.36 -7.29
C GLU A 236 17.80 1.35 -7.64
N VAL A 237 16.71 1.29 -6.86
CA VAL A 237 15.57 0.42 -7.16
C VAL A 237 14.95 0.76 -8.52
N LYS A 238 14.81 2.05 -8.85
CA LYS A 238 14.33 2.50 -10.17
C LYS A 238 15.23 1.99 -11.30
N ARG A 239 16.53 2.09 -11.12
CA ARG A 239 17.52 1.61 -12.11
C ARG A 239 17.46 0.10 -12.30
N LEU A 240 17.24 -0.67 -11.23
CA LEU A 240 17.25 -2.14 -11.26
C LEU A 240 15.96 -2.74 -11.82
N VAL A 241 14.80 -2.21 -11.43
CA VAL A 241 13.50 -2.85 -11.68
C VAL A 241 12.42 -1.91 -12.21
N GLY A 242 12.68 -0.62 -12.37
CA GLY A 242 11.69 0.37 -12.77
C GLY A 242 11.10 0.21 -14.17
N ASP A 243 11.70 -0.63 -15.03
CA ASP A 243 11.16 -1.05 -16.32
C ASP A 243 10.13 -2.18 -16.18
N ARG A 244 10.13 -2.91 -15.06
CA ARG A 244 9.25 -4.07 -14.79
C ARG A 244 8.12 -3.78 -13.83
N VAL A 245 8.32 -2.86 -12.87
CA VAL A 245 7.37 -2.56 -11.80
C VAL A 245 7.25 -1.05 -11.56
N CYS A 246 6.04 -0.58 -11.24
CA CYS A 246 5.82 0.79 -10.77
C CYS A 246 6.34 0.94 -9.35
N LEU A 247 7.03 2.03 -9.02
CA LEU A 247 7.50 2.33 -7.67
C LEU A 247 6.53 3.27 -6.96
N ILE A 248 6.29 3.04 -5.66
CA ILE A 248 5.42 3.87 -4.83
C ILE A 248 6.20 4.30 -3.59
N GLY A 249 6.11 5.57 -3.26
CA GLY A 249 6.77 6.19 -2.10
C GLY A 249 7.88 7.10 -2.60
N ASN A 250 9.00 7.31 -1.91
CA ASN A 250 9.37 6.79 -0.58
C ASN A 250 9.82 7.96 0.31
N VAL A 251 9.01 9.06 0.32
CA VAL A 251 9.36 10.17 1.20
C VAL A 251 9.48 9.65 2.63
N ASP A 252 10.60 9.99 3.26
CA ASP A 252 10.99 9.46 4.57
C ASP A 252 9.99 9.88 5.66
N LEU A 253 9.28 8.89 6.21
CA LEU A 253 8.27 9.11 7.23
C LEU A 253 8.85 9.64 8.54
N ALA A 254 10.07 9.27 8.92
CA ALA A 254 10.72 9.81 10.12
C ALA A 254 10.99 11.31 9.97
N LYS A 255 11.34 11.77 8.76
CA LYS A 255 11.47 13.19 8.45
C LYS A 255 10.12 13.91 8.46
N LEU A 256 9.08 13.30 7.93
CA LEU A 256 7.72 13.85 8.02
C LEU A 256 7.25 13.98 9.47
N GLN A 257 7.60 13.04 10.33
CA GLN A 257 7.22 13.05 11.74
C GLN A 257 7.99 14.07 12.58
N GLN A 258 9.30 14.18 12.39
CA GLN A 258 10.19 14.87 13.33
C GLN A 258 11.22 15.78 12.67
N GLY A 259 11.34 15.76 11.36
CA GLY A 259 12.36 16.50 10.64
C GLY A 259 12.05 17.99 10.50
N PRO A 260 13.08 18.81 10.32
CA PRO A 260 12.90 20.18 9.82
C PRO A 260 12.41 20.14 8.37
N LEU A 261 11.81 21.24 7.92
CA LEU A 261 11.25 21.32 6.56
C LEU A 261 12.29 21.06 5.46
N GLU A 262 13.54 21.44 5.69
CA GLU A 262 14.65 21.23 4.75
C GLU A 262 14.91 19.73 4.50
N ASP A 263 14.78 18.89 5.53
CA ASP A 263 14.98 17.45 5.40
C ASP A 263 13.80 16.79 4.67
N ILE A 264 12.57 17.29 4.91
CA ILE A 264 11.36 16.88 4.17
C ILE A 264 11.52 17.24 2.70
N GLU A 265 11.92 18.48 2.40
CA GLU A 265 12.15 18.97 1.04
C GLU A 265 13.22 18.13 0.33
N ALA A 266 14.34 17.88 0.97
CA ALA A 266 15.41 17.07 0.39
C ALA A 266 14.92 15.66 0.03
N SER A 267 14.16 15.00 0.92
CA SER A 267 13.60 13.67 0.67
C SER A 267 12.57 13.70 -0.45
N ALA A 268 11.62 14.65 -0.41
CA ALA A 268 10.55 14.77 -1.40
C ALA A 268 11.09 15.06 -2.81
N ARG A 269 12.03 16.02 -2.94
CA ARG A 269 12.64 16.36 -4.22
C ARG A 269 13.47 15.21 -4.77
N TYR A 270 14.22 14.51 -3.91
CA TYR A 270 14.96 13.31 -4.31
C TYR A 270 14.07 12.25 -4.95
N CYS A 271 12.94 11.96 -4.33
CA CYS A 271 11.95 11.00 -4.88
C CYS A 271 11.44 11.46 -6.25
N LEU A 272 11.03 12.73 -6.37
CA LEU A 272 10.51 13.29 -7.62
C LEU A 272 11.56 13.31 -8.72
N GLU A 273 12.81 13.65 -8.41
CA GLU A 273 13.90 13.74 -9.38
C GLU A 273 14.34 12.38 -9.91
N HIS A 274 14.40 11.37 -9.04
CA HIS A 274 14.98 10.07 -9.40
C HIS A 274 13.95 9.00 -9.78
N ALA A 275 12.73 9.06 -9.25
CA ALA A 275 11.71 8.04 -9.51
C ALA A 275 10.70 8.44 -10.60
N SER A 276 10.40 9.74 -10.81
CA SER A 276 9.42 10.19 -11.81
C SER A 276 9.85 10.01 -13.27
N PRO A 277 11.14 10.23 -13.65
CA PRO A 277 11.55 10.11 -15.04
C PRO A 277 11.25 8.73 -15.63
N GLY A 278 10.72 8.73 -16.85
CA GLY A 278 10.37 7.49 -17.56
C GLY A 278 9.02 6.88 -17.17
N GLY A 279 8.23 7.52 -16.31
CA GLY A 279 6.95 7.00 -15.81
C GLY A 279 7.09 5.90 -14.78
N GLY A 280 6.00 5.20 -14.44
CA GLY A 280 6.03 4.11 -13.46
C GLY A 280 6.41 4.54 -12.06
N TYR A 281 5.87 5.69 -11.62
CA TYR A 281 6.06 6.20 -10.28
C TYR A 281 4.76 6.77 -9.71
N ILE A 282 4.49 6.50 -8.45
CA ILE A 282 3.40 7.04 -7.63
C ILE A 282 4.03 7.68 -6.41
N TYR A 283 3.78 8.98 -6.23
CA TYR A 283 4.37 9.75 -5.14
C TYR A 283 3.63 9.53 -3.83
N GLY A 284 4.35 9.46 -2.73
CA GLY A 284 3.82 9.32 -1.38
C GLY A 284 4.90 9.13 -0.34
N SER A 285 4.50 8.91 0.90
CA SER A 285 5.42 8.52 1.97
C SER A 285 5.87 7.06 1.83
N CYS A 286 6.86 6.65 2.59
CA CYS A 286 7.30 5.25 2.60
C CYS A 286 6.36 4.32 3.40
N ASN A 287 5.39 4.87 4.15
CA ASN A 287 4.48 4.09 4.98
C ASN A 287 3.11 4.79 5.15
N SER A 288 2.47 4.67 6.32
CA SER A 288 1.19 5.29 6.64
C SER A 288 1.36 6.69 7.22
N ILE A 289 0.48 7.61 6.87
CA ILE A 289 0.36 8.91 7.54
C ILE A 289 -0.54 8.73 8.76
N PHE A 290 0.09 8.63 9.94
CA PHE A 290 -0.57 8.36 11.21
C PHE A 290 -0.63 9.62 12.10
N GLU A 291 -1.41 9.59 13.20
CA GLU A 291 -1.64 10.72 14.13
C GLU A 291 -0.36 11.38 14.68
N GLY A 292 0.78 10.71 14.63
CA GLY A 292 2.08 11.26 15.04
C GLY A 292 2.78 12.13 13.99
N VAL A 293 2.23 12.25 12.79
CA VAL A 293 2.78 13.10 11.71
C VAL A 293 2.08 14.46 11.74
N PRO A 294 2.80 15.59 11.87
CA PRO A 294 2.18 16.91 11.77
C PRO A 294 1.53 17.12 10.38
N LEU A 295 0.26 17.55 10.35
CA LEU A 295 -0.44 17.81 9.09
C LEU A 295 0.30 18.84 8.22
N GLU A 296 0.90 19.86 8.84
CA GLU A 296 1.68 20.88 8.13
C GLU A 296 2.89 20.28 7.37
N ASN A 297 3.59 19.30 7.96
CA ASN A 297 4.70 18.62 7.32
C ASN A 297 4.24 17.79 6.12
N TYR A 298 3.13 17.08 6.27
CA TYR A 298 2.52 16.32 5.19
C TYR A 298 2.04 17.21 4.05
N MET A 299 1.36 18.32 4.37
CA MET A 299 0.92 19.30 3.38
C MET A 299 2.09 20.00 2.68
N TYR A 300 3.21 20.23 3.39
CA TYR A 300 4.42 20.73 2.77
C TYR A 300 5.01 19.74 1.76
N MET A 301 5.10 18.45 2.12
CA MET A 301 5.48 17.39 1.17
C MET A 301 4.60 17.41 -0.10
N LEU A 302 3.29 17.55 0.05
CA LEU A 302 2.36 17.63 -1.08
C LEU A 302 2.51 18.93 -1.89
N SER A 303 2.87 20.06 -1.27
CA SER A 303 3.12 21.32 -2.02
C SER A 303 4.32 21.18 -2.97
N LEU A 304 5.39 20.52 -2.55
CA LEU A 304 6.55 20.23 -3.39
C LEU A 304 6.19 19.33 -4.58
N TRP A 305 5.31 18.36 -4.36
CA TRP A 305 4.76 17.54 -5.43
C TRP A 305 3.89 18.34 -6.40
N GLN A 306 3.08 19.29 -5.90
CA GLN A 306 2.27 20.15 -6.76
C GLN A 306 3.13 21.05 -7.66
N GLU A 307 4.29 21.48 -7.18
CA GLU A 307 5.26 22.27 -7.94
C GLU A 307 6.00 21.47 -9.01
N SER A 308 6.05 20.13 -8.90
CA SER A 308 6.87 19.27 -9.78
C SER A 308 6.35 19.12 -11.21
N GLY A 309 5.14 19.60 -11.49
CA GLY A 309 4.56 19.57 -12.83
C GLY A 309 3.05 19.83 -12.86
N PRO A 310 2.46 19.95 -14.06
CA PRO A 310 1.04 20.20 -14.20
C PRO A 310 0.20 19.02 -13.71
N SER A 311 -1.01 19.31 -13.22
CA SER A 311 -2.00 18.30 -12.85
C SER A 311 -2.85 17.89 -14.06
N PRO A 312 -3.10 16.60 -14.28
CA PRO A 312 -4.06 16.18 -15.30
C PRO A 312 -5.52 16.38 -14.86
N LEU A 313 -5.75 16.69 -13.55
CA LEU A 313 -7.09 16.89 -12.99
C LEU A 313 -7.64 18.30 -13.25
N GLU A 314 -6.77 19.25 -13.59
CA GLU A 314 -7.09 20.67 -13.83
C GLU A 314 -7.35 20.99 -15.31
N SER A 315 -7.34 19.99 -16.18
CA SER A 315 -7.48 20.12 -17.65
C SER A 315 -8.88 19.79 -18.16
#